data_139e23f81e43b8cb1894b45488afd88c
#
_entry.id   139e23f81e43b8cb1894b45488afd88c
#
_cell.length_a   1.000
_cell.length_b   1.000
_cell.length_c   1.000
_cell.angle_alpha   90.00
_cell.angle_beta   90.00
_cell.angle_gamma   90.00
#
_symmetry.space_group_name_H-M   'P 1'
#
loop_
_entity.id
_entity.type
_entity.pdbx_description
1 polymer ?
#
loop_
_entity_poly.entity_id
_entity_poly.type
_entity_poly.pdbx_seq_one_letter_code
_entity_poly.pdbx_strand_id
1 'polypeptide(L)'
;MAELEKTAFLKDIQTLRGARQFGYALDDNEAISQGIGIREGVVYGEQRAFVSPTTCYQQDKVIREIDGIQLELVRLVGESEDQMMIWLPQKEVLCCGDNYFGCFPNLYAIRGGQYRNLATWINSIDFMLSYPAKYLLAGHTALIQGKEKIHEVLTNYKNAMDYVLSETLKGMNEGKNAEQLASEIHLPAEYADLPYLGEYYGCVEWTVREIYAAYLGWFDGNPTNLHPLSPEQKASKTVKLMGGKENVFAAAQTALKDRDYQWCLELCDLLIQIDIDKTILEIKATALEKIAEYETSANGRHYYIACAKELRNKISKEFPDNDVVL
;
A
#
# COMPACT_ATOMS: atom_id res chain seq x y z
N MET A 1 9.54 -10.50 21.50
CA MET A 1 9.14 -11.94 21.41
C MET A 1 7.68 -12.14 21.74
N ALA A 2 7.15 -11.69 22.88
CA ALA A 2 5.72 -11.85 23.23
C ALA A 2 4.73 -11.16 22.26
N GLU A 3 5.13 -10.08 21.61
CA GLU A 3 4.31 -9.38 20.62
C GLU A 3 4.27 -10.13 19.28
N LEU A 4 5.41 -10.68 18.85
CA LEU A 4 5.50 -11.53 17.65
C LEU A 4 4.66 -12.82 17.78
N GLU A 5 4.60 -13.40 18.97
CA GLU A 5 3.77 -14.58 19.22
C GLU A 5 2.28 -14.27 19.08
N LYS A 6 1.82 -13.09 19.55
CA LYS A 6 0.42 -12.67 19.43
C LYS A 6 0.05 -12.32 17.99
N THR A 7 0.93 -11.65 17.24
CA THR A 7 0.68 -11.31 15.84
C THR A 7 0.70 -12.53 14.91
N ALA A 8 1.28 -13.66 15.35
CA ALA A 8 1.21 -14.91 14.60
C ALA A 8 -0.23 -15.43 14.38
N PHE A 9 -1.19 -15.03 15.22
CA PHE A 9 -2.62 -15.32 15.02
C PHE A 9 -3.23 -14.60 13.81
N LEU A 10 -2.57 -13.57 13.28
CA LEU A 10 -3.00 -12.86 12.06
C LEU A 10 -2.47 -13.49 10.77
N LYS A 11 -1.75 -14.61 10.86
CA LYS A 11 -1.07 -15.22 9.73
C LYS A 11 -1.99 -15.46 8.52
N ASP A 12 -3.18 -15.99 8.74
CA ASP A 12 -4.08 -16.37 7.65
C ASP A 12 -4.60 -15.13 6.92
N ILE A 13 -5.07 -14.13 7.65
CA ILE A 13 -5.56 -12.89 7.04
C ILE A 13 -4.43 -12.08 6.40
N GLN A 14 -3.23 -12.05 6.99
CA GLN A 14 -2.08 -11.39 6.40
C GLN A 14 -1.60 -12.11 5.13
N THR A 15 -1.62 -13.44 5.11
CA THR A 15 -1.32 -14.24 3.92
C THR A 15 -2.31 -13.95 2.80
N LEU A 16 -3.60 -13.94 3.09
CA LEU A 16 -4.65 -13.64 2.11
C LEU A 16 -4.51 -12.21 1.55
N ARG A 17 -4.38 -11.22 2.43
CA ARG A 17 -4.23 -9.82 2.02
C ARG A 17 -2.92 -9.58 1.28
N GLY A 18 -1.84 -10.27 1.66
CA GLY A 18 -0.56 -10.25 0.95
C GLY A 18 -0.66 -10.86 -0.44
N ALA A 19 -1.34 -12.00 -0.57
CA ALA A 19 -1.58 -12.62 -1.87
C ALA A 19 -2.35 -11.70 -2.83
N ARG A 20 -3.34 -10.97 -2.32
CA ARG A 20 -4.06 -9.96 -3.12
C ARG A 20 -3.19 -8.77 -3.48
N GLN A 21 -2.45 -8.19 -2.52
CA GLN A 21 -1.58 -7.04 -2.74
C GLN A 21 -0.51 -7.32 -3.78
N PHE A 22 0.16 -8.45 -3.69
CA PHE A 22 1.26 -8.81 -4.59
C PHE A 22 0.81 -9.60 -5.83
N GLY A 23 -0.48 -9.87 -5.95
CA GLY A 23 -1.04 -10.57 -7.10
C GLY A 23 -0.58 -12.01 -7.25
N TYR A 24 -0.26 -12.73 -6.15
CA TYR A 24 0.28 -14.10 -6.22
C TYR A 24 -0.67 -15.11 -6.87
N ALA A 25 -1.98 -14.86 -6.81
CA ALA A 25 -3.00 -15.69 -7.45
C ALA A 25 -3.40 -15.18 -8.85
N LEU A 26 -2.74 -14.15 -9.38
CA LEU A 26 -3.00 -13.59 -10.69
C LEU A 26 -2.07 -14.20 -11.74
N ASP A 27 -2.51 -14.18 -12.98
CA ASP A 27 -1.70 -14.61 -14.11
C ASP A 27 -0.58 -13.60 -14.42
N ASP A 28 0.48 -14.02 -15.13
CA ASP A 28 1.63 -13.17 -15.43
C ASP A 28 1.30 -11.92 -16.24
N ASN A 29 0.26 -11.98 -17.07
CA ASN A 29 -0.24 -10.84 -17.84
C ASN A 29 -1.12 -9.87 -17.05
N GLU A 30 -1.56 -10.25 -15.85
CA GLU A 30 -2.35 -9.42 -14.93
C GLU A 30 -1.47 -8.75 -13.87
N ALA A 31 -0.43 -9.44 -13.43
CA ALA A 31 0.53 -8.99 -12.42
C ALA A 31 1.94 -8.80 -13.02
N ILE A 32 2.05 -7.95 -14.05
CA ILE A 32 3.30 -7.72 -14.81
C ILE A 32 4.36 -7.03 -13.95
N SER A 33 3.96 -6.11 -13.07
CA SER A 33 4.84 -5.29 -12.23
C SER A 33 4.27 -5.21 -10.82
N GLN A 34 5.16 -5.13 -9.84
CA GLN A 34 4.78 -4.85 -8.45
C GLN A 34 4.90 -3.37 -8.08
N GLY A 35 5.14 -2.49 -9.05
CA GLY A 35 5.32 -1.05 -8.84
C GLY A 35 6.74 -0.64 -8.45
N ILE A 36 7.52 -1.56 -7.92
CA ILE A 36 8.93 -1.41 -7.53
C ILE A 36 9.87 -2.29 -8.36
N GLY A 37 9.33 -3.02 -9.32
CA GLY A 37 10.06 -3.91 -10.20
C GLY A 37 9.12 -4.87 -10.93
N ILE A 38 9.68 -5.75 -11.75
CA ILE A 38 8.94 -6.85 -12.35
C ILE A 38 8.47 -7.82 -11.26
N ARG A 39 7.46 -8.64 -11.59
CA ARG A 39 6.99 -9.69 -10.68
C ARG A 39 8.13 -10.63 -10.33
N GLU A 40 8.65 -10.47 -9.12
CA GLU A 40 9.71 -11.32 -8.58
C GLU A 40 9.17 -12.39 -7.67
N GLY A 41 9.97 -13.46 -7.56
CA GLY A 41 9.91 -14.34 -6.41
C GLY A 41 8.64 -15.15 -6.27
N VAL A 42 8.16 -15.75 -7.34
CA VAL A 42 7.45 -17.01 -7.15
C VAL A 42 8.45 -17.97 -6.53
N VAL A 43 8.44 -18.04 -5.20
CA VAL A 43 9.25 -19.02 -4.47
C VAL A 43 8.66 -20.40 -4.80
N TYR A 44 9.31 -21.09 -5.69
CA TYR A 44 9.00 -22.48 -6.00
C TYR A 44 9.49 -23.34 -4.83
N GLY A 45 8.58 -23.78 -3.99
CA GLY A 45 8.87 -24.67 -2.87
C GLY A 45 7.76 -24.66 -1.83
N GLU A 46 7.50 -25.82 -1.24
CA GLU A 46 6.47 -25.98 -0.20
C GLU A 46 6.93 -25.56 1.19
N GLN A 47 8.23 -25.37 1.39
CA GLN A 47 8.82 -25.12 2.71
C GLN A 47 9.50 -23.75 2.76
N ARG A 48 9.20 -22.99 3.80
CA ARG A 48 9.89 -21.75 4.16
C ARG A 48 10.76 -22.03 5.38
N ALA A 49 12.04 -21.69 5.29
CA ALA A 49 12.96 -21.77 6.41
C ALA A 49 13.47 -20.38 6.78
N PHE A 50 13.46 -20.06 8.06
CA PHE A 50 14.11 -18.87 8.58
C PHE A 50 15.50 -19.26 9.08
N VAL A 51 16.52 -18.57 8.57
CA VAL A 51 17.90 -18.71 9.04
C VAL A 51 18.20 -17.53 9.96
N SER A 52 18.41 -17.82 11.24
CA SER A 52 18.75 -16.78 12.22
C SER A 52 20.10 -16.14 11.91
N PRO A 53 20.25 -14.81 12.09
CA PRO A 53 21.54 -14.14 12.02
C PRO A 53 22.53 -14.76 12.99
N THR A 54 23.78 -14.95 12.57
CA THR A 54 24.86 -15.45 13.44
C THR A 54 25.48 -14.35 14.28
N THR A 55 25.33 -13.10 13.86
CA THR A 55 25.85 -11.93 14.57
C THR A 55 24.79 -10.82 14.57
N CYS A 56 24.49 -10.30 15.76
CA CYS A 56 23.61 -9.16 15.96
C CYS A 56 24.39 -8.03 16.63
N TYR A 57 24.19 -6.80 16.17
CA TYR A 57 24.83 -5.60 16.70
C TYR A 57 23.83 -4.77 17.50
N GLN A 58 24.29 -4.18 18.62
CA GLN A 58 23.51 -3.27 19.46
C GLN A 58 23.83 -1.79 19.19
N GLN A 59 24.92 -1.56 18.47
CA GLN A 59 25.40 -0.22 18.14
C GLN A 59 24.66 0.30 16.89
N ASP A 60 24.41 1.60 16.83
CA ASP A 60 23.81 2.25 15.66
C ASP A 60 24.76 2.27 14.46
N LYS A 61 26.08 2.19 14.70
CA LYS A 61 27.09 2.09 13.64
C LYS A 61 28.16 1.07 14.02
N VAL A 62 28.49 0.19 13.08
CA VAL A 62 29.55 -0.81 13.20
C VAL A 62 30.42 -0.77 11.95
N ILE A 63 31.75 -0.82 12.13
CA ILE A 63 32.71 -0.93 11.05
C ILE A 63 33.21 -2.37 11.00
N ARG A 64 33.19 -2.94 9.80
CA ARG A 64 33.71 -4.28 9.51
C ARG A 64 34.67 -4.22 8.32
N GLU A 65 35.59 -5.16 8.28
CA GLU A 65 36.43 -5.43 7.13
C GLU A 65 36.23 -6.89 6.72
N ILE A 66 35.88 -7.11 5.46
CA ILE A 66 35.69 -8.44 4.89
C ILE A 66 36.49 -8.48 3.58
N ASP A 67 37.46 -9.38 3.51
CA ASP A 67 38.35 -9.54 2.34
C ASP A 67 39.00 -8.22 1.86
N GLY A 68 39.44 -7.39 2.81
CA GLY A 68 40.07 -6.10 2.53
C GLY A 68 39.10 -4.98 2.14
N ILE A 69 37.79 -5.23 2.16
CA ILE A 69 36.74 -4.23 1.91
C ILE A 69 36.19 -3.77 3.25
N GLN A 70 36.31 -2.47 3.51
CA GLN A 70 35.68 -1.85 4.68
C GLN A 70 34.19 -1.62 4.41
N LEU A 71 33.37 -1.95 5.42
CA LEU A 71 31.91 -1.75 5.43
C LEU A 71 31.55 -0.98 6.69
N GLU A 72 30.79 0.09 6.53
CA GLU A 72 30.08 0.73 7.63
C GLU A 72 28.62 0.26 7.60
N LEU A 73 28.21 -0.46 8.63
CA LEU A 73 26.83 -0.89 8.84
C LEU A 73 26.18 0.13 9.76
N VAL A 74 25.14 0.80 9.29
CA VAL A 74 24.47 1.86 10.04
C VAL A 74 22.98 1.54 10.15
N ARG A 75 22.48 1.49 11.38
CA ARG A 75 21.04 1.40 11.63
C ARG A 75 20.38 2.67 11.12
N LEU A 76 19.37 2.52 10.29
CA LEU A 76 18.74 3.66 9.64
C LEU A 76 17.25 3.36 9.41
N VAL A 77 16.46 3.68 10.43
CA VAL A 77 15.01 3.44 10.42
C VAL A 77 14.36 4.13 9.21
N GLY A 78 13.54 3.40 8.48
CA GLY A 78 12.85 3.89 7.29
C GLY A 78 11.58 3.10 7.03
N GLU A 79 11.57 2.28 5.98
CA GLU A 79 10.43 1.41 5.68
C GLU A 79 10.14 0.43 6.83
N SER A 80 11.16 0.02 7.56
CA SER A 80 11.02 -0.77 8.79
C SER A 80 11.93 -0.24 9.90
N GLU A 81 11.63 -0.63 11.14
CA GLU A 81 12.42 -0.20 12.32
C GLU A 81 13.81 -0.83 12.38
N ASP A 82 14.00 -1.97 11.74
CA ASP A 82 15.25 -2.70 11.64
C ASP A 82 16.04 -2.44 10.33
N GLN A 83 15.59 -1.46 9.55
CA GLN A 83 16.27 -1.04 8.34
C GLN A 83 17.70 -0.58 8.62
N MET A 84 18.61 -0.88 7.69
CA MET A 84 20.01 -0.46 7.78
C MET A 84 20.52 -0.02 6.42
N MET A 85 21.54 0.84 6.42
CA MET A 85 22.33 1.12 5.24
C MET A 85 23.74 0.52 5.38
N ILE A 86 24.38 0.28 4.23
CA ILE A 86 25.77 -0.15 4.15
C ILE A 86 26.53 0.87 3.33
N TRP A 87 27.60 1.45 3.91
CA TRP A 87 28.51 2.31 3.20
C TRP A 87 29.83 1.59 2.92
N LEU A 88 30.28 1.62 1.68
CA LEU A 88 31.57 1.08 1.22
C LEU A 88 32.48 2.24 0.82
N PRO A 89 33.33 2.74 1.74
CA PRO A 89 34.09 3.99 1.52
C PRO A 89 35.08 3.88 0.35
N GLN A 90 35.76 2.74 0.17
CA GLN A 90 36.71 2.57 -0.93
C GLN A 90 36.04 2.53 -2.32
N LYS A 91 34.74 2.26 -2.36
CA LYS A 91 33.95 2.16 -3.61
C LYS A 91 33.03 3.35 -3.81
N GLU A 92 32.89 4.23 -2.82
CA GLU A 92 31.91 5.33 -2.77
C GLU A 92 30.47 4.84 -3.09
N VAL A 93 30.12 3.62 -2.58
CA VAL A 93 28.81 2.98 -2.76
C VAL A 93 28.02 3.05 -1.46
N LEU A 94 26.80 3.55 -1.55
CA LEU A 94 25.81 3.54 -0.50
C LEU A 94 24.70 2.55 -0.87
N CYS A 95 24.56 1.46 -0.08
CA CYS A 95 23.42 0.54 -0.19
C CYS A 95 22.39 0.98 0.84
N CYS A 96 21.22 1.42 0.40
CA CYS A 96 20.21 2.01 1.29
C CYS A 96 19.01 1.11 1.57
N GLY A 97 18.97 -0.10 1.00
CA GLY A 97 17.79 -0.96 1.10
C GLY A 97 16.54 -0.21 0.63
N ASP A 98 15.44 -0.38 1.35
CA ASP A 98 14.15 0.23 1.01
C ASP A 98 13.93 1.63 1.60
N ASN A 99 15.01 2.29 2.08
CA ASN A 99 14.93 3.72 2.37
C ASN A 99 14.72 4.58 1.11
N TYR A 100 15.02 4.00 -0.06
CA TYR A 100 14.65 4.53 -1.38
C TYR A 100 14.38 3.36 -2.33
N PHE A 101 13.30 3.42 -3.10
CA PHE A 101 12.96 2.37 -4.08
C PHE A 101 12.34 2.89 -5.39
N GLY A 102 12.61 4.15 -5.74
CA GLY A 102 12.36 4.69 -7.07
C GLY A 102 10.91 4.93 -7.46
N CYS A 103 10.01 5.01 -6.50
CA CYS A 103 8.63 5.48 -6.65
C CYS A 103 8.17 6.10 -5.34
N PHE A 104 6.98 6.71 -5.30
CA PHE A 104 6.44 7.26 -4.06
C PHE A 104 6.40 6.17 -2.97
N PRO A 105 6.88 6.45 -1.75
CA PRO A 105 7.04 5.44 -0.71
C PRO A 105 5.72 4.84 -0.25
N ASN A 106 5.74 3.53 0.01
CA ASN A 106 4.58 2.84 0.56
C ASN A 106 4.57 2.91 2.09
N LEU A 107 3.96 3.97 2.63
CA LEU A 107 3.86 4.15 4.07
C LEU A 107 2.83 3.24 4.73
N TYR A 108 1.83 2.81 4.00
CA TYR A 108 0.84 1.86 4.46
C TYR A 108 0.76 0.65 3.55
N ALA A 109 1.19 -0.48 4.06
CA ALA A 109 1.01 -1.74 3.34
C ALA A 109 -0.43 -2.22 3.47
N ILE A 110 -1.22 -2.20 2.39
CA ILE A 110 -2.65 -2.57 2.41
C ILE A 110 -2.92 -4.02 2.86
N ARG A 111 -1.89 -4.87 2.87
CA ARG A 111 -1.96 -6.20 3.50
C ARG A 111 -2.09 -6.14 5.03
N GLY A 112 -1.79 -5.01 5.62
CA GLY A 112 -1.65 -4.79 7.07
C GLY A 112 -0.19 -4.76 7.49
N GLY A 113 0.14 -3.84 8.37
CA GLY A 113 1.47 -3.64 8.92
C GLY A 113 1.44 -2.62 10.04
N GLN A 114 2.58 -2.43 10.69
CA GLN A 114 2.77 -1.36 11.65
C GLN A 114 2.98 -0.04 10.92
N TYR A 115 2.67 1.06 11.62
CA TYR A 115 2.96 2.40 11.12
C TYR A 115 4.45 2.57 10.81
N ARG A 116 4.75 3.09 9.63
CA ARG A 116 6.09 3.47 9.21
C ARG A 116 6.30 4.93 9.52
N ASN A 117 7.14 5.23 10.52
CA ASN A 117 7.31 6.59 11.01
C ASN A 117 7.96 7.50 9.95
N LEU A 118 7.14 8.32 9.31
CA LEU A 118 7.56 9.16 8.20
C LEU A 118 8.58 10.22 8.62
N ALA A 119 8.43 10.82 9.80
CA ALA A 119 9.38 11.81 10.30
C ALA A 119 10.78 11.20 10.52
N THR A 120 10.82 9.98 11.04
CA THR A 120 12.09 9.25 11.20
C THR A 120 12.69 8.87 9.86
N TRP A 121 11.87 8.45 8.91
CA TRP A 121 12.34 8.11 7.55
C TRP A 121 12.92 9.33 6.82
N ILE A 122 12.28 10.49 6.91
CA ILE A 122 12.78 11.77 6.40
C ILE A 122 14.18 12.08 6.98
N ASN A 123 14.35 11.95 8.30
CA ASN A 123 15.64 12.13 8.96
C ASN A 123 16.70 11.13 8.47
N SER A 124 16.28 9.91 8.16
CA SER A 124 17.17 8.87 7.61
C SER A 124 17.67 9.24 6.21
N ILE A 125 16.81 9.81 5.36
CA ILE A 125 17.24 10.32 4.05
C ILE A 125 18.24 11.48 4.20
N ASP A 126 18.01 12.42 5.15
CA ASP A 126 18.98 13.47 5.45
C ASP A 126 20.33 12.92 5.90
N PHE A 127 20.31 11.88 6.71
CA PHE A 127 21.54 11.21 7.11
C PHE A 127 22.27 10.56 5.92
N MET A 128 21.53 9.92 5.01
CA MET A 128 22.11 9.35 3.78
C MET A 128 22.75 10.42 2.90
N LEU A 129 22.15 11.61 2.80
CA LEU A 129 22.67 12.76 2.05
C LEU A 129 24.02 13.28 2.60
N SER A 130 24.39 12.98 3.84
CA SER A 130 25.69 13.34 4.42
C SER A 130 26.84 12.50 3.90
N TYR A 131 26.58 11.37 3.20
CA TYR A 131 27.60 10.49 2.65
C TYR A 131 27.99 10.89 1.22
N PRO A 132 29.28 10.92 0.88
CA PRO A 132 29.76 11.36 -0.44
C PRO A 132 29.62 10.27 -1.51
N ALA A 133 28.44 9.65 -1.59
CA ALA A 133 28.19 8.50 -2.47
C ALA A 133 28.26 8.89 -3.95
N LYS A 134 28.99 8.10 -4.73
CA LYS A 134 28.96 8.13 -6.21
C LYS A 134 27.95 7.14 -6.78
N TYR A 135 27.62 6.13 -6.00
CA TYR A 135 26.68 5.07 -6.38
C TYR A 135 25.70 4.84 -5.26
N LEU A 136 24.41 4.92 -5.56
CA LEU A 136 23.32 4.56 -4.65
C LEU A 136 22.69 3.26 -5.13
N LEU A 137 22.76 2.23 -4.29
CA LEU A 137 22.16 0.92 -4.52
C LEU A 137 20.96 0.75 -3.60
N ALA A 138 19.79 0.77 -4.18
CA ALA A 138 18.53 0.55 -3.46
C ALA A 138 18.15 -0.93 -3.40
N GLY A 139 17.18 -1.29 -2.56
CA GLY A 139 16.63 -2.66 -2.49
C GLY A 139 15.92 -3.06 -3.77
N HIS A 140 15.29 -2.10 -4.42
CA HIS A 140 14.59 -2.20 -5.70
C HIS A 140 15.12 -1.13 -6.64
N THR A 141 14.82 -1.20 -7.92
CA THR A 141 15.20 -0.24 -8.96
C THR A 141 16.67 -0.32 -9.44
N ALA A 142 16.96 0.46 -10.46
CA ALA A 142 18.30 0.53 -11.03
C ALA A 142 19.25 1.35 -10.14
N LEU A 143 20.55 1.06 -10.23
CA LEU A 143 21.61 1.82 -9.62
C LEU A 143 21.54 3.31 -10.04
N ILE A 144 21.64 4.22 -9.09
CA ILE A 144 21.83 5.66 -9.36
C ILE A 144 23.32 5.97 -9.30
N GLN A 145 23.83 6.59 -10.37
CA GLN A 145 25.22 7.00 -10.48
C GLN A 145 25.36 8.52 -10.55
N GLY A 146 26.33 9.07 -9.81
CA GLY A 146 26.69 10.47 -9.79
C GLY A 146 26.25 11.17 -8.52
N LYS A 147 27.15 11.91 -7.86
CA LYS A 147 26.91 12.58 -6.57
C LYS A 147 25.75 13.58 -6.66
N GLU A 148 25.74 14.39 -7.68
CA GLU A 148 24.72 15.40 -7.92
C GLU A 148 23.35 14.76 -8.16
N LYS A 149 23.31 13.68 -8.93
CA LYS A 149 22.06 12.97 -9.23
C LYS A 149 21.49 12.26 -7.98
N ILE A 150 22.34 11.64 -7.18
CA ILE A 150 21.97 11.02 -5.91
C ILE A 150 21.41 12.09 -4.98
N HIS A 151 22.09 13.23 -4.86
CA HIS A 151 21.64 14.34 -4.01
C HIS A 151 20.30 14.89 -4.48
N GLU A 152 20.11 15.13 -5.76
CA GLU A 152 18.85 15.59 -6.35
C GLU A 152 17.71 14.61 -6.02
N VAL A 153 17.89 13.31 -6.34
CA VAL A 153 16.86 12.30 -6.18
C VAL A 153 16.46 12.14 -4.70
N LEU A 154 17.43 11.99 -3.81
CA LEU A 154 17.15 11.80 -2.38
C LEU A 154 16.53 13.06 -1.75
N THR A 155 16.96 14.27 -2.19
CA THR A 155 16.37 15.53 -1.71
C THR A 155 14.91 15.64 -2.14
N ASN A 156 14.59 15.38 -3.41
CA ASN A 156 13.22 15.43 -3.89
C ASN A 156 12.34 14.36 -3.22
N TYR A 157 12.89 13.15 -3.05
CA TYR A 157 12.20 12.06 -2.36
C TYR A 157 11.83 12.44 -0.92
N LYS A 158 12.79 12.97 -0.17
CA LYS A 158 12.59 13.48 1.18
C LYS A 158 11.55 14.61 1.21
N ASN A 159 11.70 15.60 0.34
CA ASN A 159 10.83 16.78 0.32
C ASN A 159 9.38 16.42 -0.03
N ALA A 160 9.17 15.45 -0.94
CA ALA A 160 7.83 14.95 -1.23
C ALA A 160 7.19 14.28 0.00
N MET A 161 7.97 13.50 0.76
CA MET A 161 7.51 12.88 2.00
C MET A 161 7.19 13.95 3.07
N ASP A 162 8.06 14.93 3.23
CA ASP A 162 7.87 16.03 4.20
C ASP A 162 6.66 16.90 3.86
N TYR A 163 6.44 17.16 2.58
CA TYR A 163 5.25 17.86 2.10
C TYR A 163 3.96 17.13 2.52
N VAL A 164 3.86 15.83 2.24
CA VAL A 164 2.66 15.06 2.60
C VAL A 164 2.45 15.00 4.11
N LEU A 165 3.53 14.81 4.88
CA LEU A 165 3.46 14.85 6.34
C LEU A 165 2.99 16.21 6.85
N SER A 166 3.62 17.29 6.40
CA SER A 166 3.35 18.65 6.86
C SER A 166 1.93 19.10 6.51
N GLU A 167 1.46 18.88 5.28
CA GLU A 167 0.09 19.25 4.88
C GLU A 167 -0.95 18.40 5.60
N THR A 168 -0.67 17.12 5.86
CA THR A 168 -1.57 16.28 6.65
C THR A 168 -1.68 16.81 8.08
N LEU A 169 -0.57 17.05 8.77
CA LEU A 169 -0.57 17.57 10.15
C LEU A 169 -1.24 18.96 10.24
N LYS A 170 -1.02 19.81 9.27
CA LYS A 170 -1.68 21.13 9.18
C LYS A 170 -3.18 20.97 9.06
N GLY A 171 -3.67 20.15 8.12
CA GLY A 171 -5.10 19.94 7.95
C GLY A 171 -5.76 19.25 9.13
N MET A 172 -5.06 18.33 9.82
CA MET A 172 -5.50 17.76 11.10
C MET A 172 -5.70 18.87 12.16
N ASN A 173 -4.77 19.81 12.24
CA ASN A 173 -4.87 20.94 13.17
C ASN A 173 -5.99 21.93 12.80
N GLU A 174 -6.40 21.96 11.53
CA GLU A 174 -7.58 22.68 11.04
C GLU A 174 -8.91 21.93 11.32
N GLY A 175 -8.86 20.73 11.89
CA GLY A 175 -10.03 19.92 12.25
C GLY A 175 -10.60 19.06 11.11
N LYS A 176 -9.85 18.89 10.02
CA LYS A 176 -10.24 17.98 8.92
C LYS A 176 -10.05 16.52 9.32
N ASN A 177 -10.95 15.67 8.86
CA ASN A 177 -10.83 14.22 9.05
C ASN A 177 -9.96 13.55 7.99
N ALA A 178 -9.65 12.26 8.18
CA ALA A 178 -8.77 11.51 7.31
C ALA A 178 -9.24 11.48 5.85
N GLU A 179 -10.54 11.32 5.61
CA GLU A 179 -11.09 11.22 4.25
C GLU A 179 -11.06 12.56 3.52
N GLN A 180 -11.35 13.66 4.22
CA GLN A 180 -11.20 15.00 3.65
C GLN A 180 -9.75 15.27 3.24
N LEU A 181 -8.80 14.98 4.13
CA LEU A 181 -7.39 15.19 3.86
C LEU A 181 -6.88 14.30 2.71
N ALA A 182 -7.28 13.03 2.69
CA ALA A 182 -6.91 12.09 1.64
C ALA A 182 -7.42 12.53 0.25
N SER A 183 -8.57 13.20 0.19
CA SER A 183 -9.12 13.71 -1.08
C SER A 183 -8.53 15.06 -1.50
N GLU A 184 -7.92 15.82 -0.59
CA GLU A 184 -7.40 17.18 -0.86
C GLU A 184 -5.88 17.21 -1.09
N ILE A 185 -5.14 16.31 -0.44
CA ILE A 185 -3.67 16.33 -0.48
C ILE A 185 -3.17 15.51 -1.65
N HIS A 186 -2.47 16.20 -2.56
CA HIS A 186 -1.79 15.62 -3.72
C HIS A 186 -0.37 16.17 -3.79
N LEU A 187 0.55 15.43 -4.41
CA LEU A 187 1.88 15.96 -4.67
C LEU A 187 1.78 17.17 -5.61
N PRO A 188 2.49 18.27 -5.31
CA PRO A 188 2.62 19.37 -6.26
C PRO A 188 3.34 18.92 -7.53
N ALA A 189 3.10 19.59 -8.65
CA ALA A 189 3.61 19.20 -9.96
C ALA A 189 5.14 19.01 -10.00
N GLU A 190 5.87 19.79 -9.23
CA GLU A 190 7.32 19.69 -9.11
C GLU A 190 7.81 18.33 -8.61
N TYR A 191 6.96 17.57 -7.89
CA TYR A 191 7.24 16.21 -7.42
C TYR A 191 6.44 15.16 -8.20
N ALA A 192 5.17 15.44 -8.51
CA ALA A 192 4.28 14.49 -9.19
C ALA A 192 4.78 14.07 -10.58
N ASP A 193 5.47 14.98 -11.28
CA ASP A 193 6.02 14.75 -12.62
C ASP A 193 7.39 14.01 -12.59
N LEU A 194 7.96 13.77 -11.40
CA LEU A 194 9.23 13.06 -11.28
C LEU A 194 9.01 11.54 -11.38
N PRO A 195 9.67 10.85 -12.31
CA PRO A 195 9.43 9.42 -12.57
C PRO A 195 9.74 8.52 -11.37
N TYR A 196 10.58 8.98 -10.45
CA TYR A 196 10.94 8.26 -9.21
C TYR A 196 10.07 8.67 -8.00
N LEU A 197 8.97 9.39 -8.24
CA LEU A 197 7.94 9.72 -7.25
C LEU A 197 6.53 9.35 -7.72
N GLY A 198 6.41 8.64 -8.85
CA GLY A 198 5.13 8.11 -9.30
C GLY A 198 4.51 7.15 -8.28
N GLU A 199 3.21 7.19 -8.14
CA GLU A 199 2.42 6.39 -7.19
C GLU A 199 2.21 4.95 -7.70
N TYR A 200 3.32 4.27 -8.05
CA TYR A 200 3.27 2.93 -8.65
C TYR A 200 3.16 1.81 -7.61
N TYR A 201 3.51 2.08 -6.34
CA TYR A 201 3.50 1.13 -5.24
C TYR A 201 2.69 1.64 -4.05
N GLY A 202 3.19 2.64 -3.33
CA GLY A 202 2.42 3.42 -2.38
C GLY A 202 1.69 4.57 -3.07
N CYS A 203 0.72 5.18 -2.39
CA CYS A 203 0.07 6.39 -2.86
C CYS A 203 -0.11 7.42 -1.73
N VAL A 204 -0.27 8.68 -2.12
CA VAL A 204 -0.43 9.80 -1.19
C VAL A 204 -1.68 9.63 -0.34
N GLU A 205 -2.78 9.25 -0.97
CA GLU A 205 -4.07 9.07 -0.30
C GLU A 205 -4.02 8.07 0.86
N TRP A 206 -3.37 6.91 0.67
CA TRP A 206 -3.20 5.91 1.74
C TRP A 206 -2.22 6.38 2.81
N THR A 207 -1.18 7.12 2.40
CA THR A 207 -0.20 7.74 3.29
C THR A 207 -0.87 8.73 4.23
N VAL A 208 -1.75 9.59 3.72
CA VAL A 208 -2.50 10.58 4.51
C VAL A 208 -3.38 9.89 5.56
N ARG A 209 -4.12 8.83 5.18
CA ARG A 209 -4.93 8.05 6.13
C ARG A 209 -4.07 7.41 7.22
N GLU A 210 -2.91 6.89 6.85
CA GLU A 210 -1.98 6.27 7.82
C GLU A 210 -1.37 7.29 8.77
N ILE A 211 -0.96 8.46 8.29
CA ILE A 211 -0.49 9.57 9.14
C ILE A 211 -1.60 9.95 10.13
N TYR A 212 -2.82 10.15 9.64
CA TYR A 212 -3.94 10.48 10.50
C TYR A 212 -4.15 9.43 11.61
N ALA A 213 -4.19 8.16 11.22
CA ALA A 213 -4.37 7.04 12.16
C ALA A 213 -3.23 6.94 13.18
N ALA A 214 -1.98 7.22 12.76
CA ALA A 214 -0.81 7.17 13.62
C ALA A 214 -0.80 8.27 14.70
N TYR A 215 -1.25 9.47 14.36
CA TYR A 215 -1.20 10.63 15.28
C TYR A 215 -2.47 10.83 16.08
N LEU A 216 -3.66 10.57 15.52
CA LEU A 216 -4.96 10.77 16.16
C LEU A 216 -5.76 9.47 16.39
N GLY A 217 -5.31 8.36 15.82
CA GLY A 217 -6.02 7.08 15.91
C GLY A 217 -7.21 7.01 14.95
N TRP A 218 -8.11 6.05 15.22
CA TRP A 218 -9.26 5.75 14.37
C TRP A 218 -10.41 6.78 14.46
N PHE A 219 -10.46 7.58 15.52
CA PHE A 219 -11.57 8.49 15.78
C PHE A 219 -11.39 9.80 15.01
N ASP A 220 -12.36 10.12 14.18
CA ASP A 220 -12.37 11.30 13.29
C ASP A 220 -12.82 12.61 13.95
N GLY A 221 -13.05 12.61 15.27
CA GLY A 221 -13.55 13.78 16.03
C GLY A 221 -15.07 13.96 15.99
N ASN A 222 -15.80 13.25 15.15
CA ASN A 222 -17.26 13.32 15.08
C ASN A 222 -17.92 12.37 16.09
N PRO A 223 -18.64 12.86 17.12
CA PRO A 223 -19.24 12.01 18.15
C PRO A 223 -20.27 11.00 17.60
N THR A 224 -20.83 11.23 16.41
CA THR A 224 -21.71 10.26 15.73
C THR A 224 -20.98 8.92 15.47
N ASN A 225 -19.66 8.96 15.26
CA ASN A 225 -18.84 7.81 14.93
C ASN A 225 -18.24 7.10 16.16
N LEU A 226 -18.57 7.54 17.40
CA LEU A 226 -18.19 6.80 18.61
C LEU A 226 -18.89 5.44 18.72
N HIS A 227 -20.18 5.39 18.35
CA HIS A 227 -20.99 4.18 18.37
C HIS A 227 -21.82 4.07 17.08
N PRO A 228 -21.19 3.84 15.92
CA PRO A 228 -21.90 3.79 14.64
C PRO A 228 -22.82 2.57 14.60
N LEU A 229 -23.86 2.63 13.75
CA LEU A 229 -24.67 1.46 13.43
C LEU A 229 -23.77 0.36 12.84
N SER A 230 -24.13 -0.92 13.05
CA SER A 230 -23.48 -2.00 12.34
C SER A 230 -23.63 -1.83 10.81
N PRO A 231 -22.69 -2.35 10.01
CA PRO A 231 -22.79 -2.27 8.55
C PRO A 231 -24.17 -2.73 8.02
N GLU A 232 -24.68 -3.83 8.53
CA GLU A 232 -26.00 -4.39 8.17
C GLU A 232 -27.15 -3.43 8.53
N GLN A 233 -27.15 -2.89 9.76
CA GLN A 233 -28.18 -1.93 10.20
C GLN A 233 -28.14 -0.64 9.38
N LYS A 234 -26.94 -0.14 9.09
CA LYS A 234 -26.74 1.05 8.27
C LYS A 234 -27.25 0.81 6.84
N ALA A 235 -26.87 -0.31 6.24
CA ALA A 235 -27.30 -0.69 4.89
C ALA A 235 -28.83 -0.80 4.80
N SER A 236 -29.46 -1.53 5.73
CA SER A 236 -30.93 -1.70 5.77
C SER A 236 -31.69 -0.36 5.83
N LYS A 237 -31.23 0.56 6.69
CA LYS A 237 -31.84 1.89 6.82
C LYS A 237 -31.61 2.75 5.58
N THR A 238 -30.40 2.71 5.02
CA THR A 238 -30.01 3.48 3.83
C THR A 238 -30.78 3.02 2.61
N VAL A 239 -30.82 1.71 2.34
CA VAL A 239 -31.56 1.14 1.20
C VAL A 239 -33.07 1.43 1.31
N LYS A 240 -33.66 1.34 2.53
CA LYS A 240 -35.03 1.74 2.72
C LYS A 240 -35.28 3.22 2.40
N LEU A 241 -34.38 4.10 2.84
CA LEU A 241 -34.44 5.54 2.55
C LEU A 241 -34.33 5.84 1.06
N MET A 242 -33.53 5.06 0.34
CA MET A 242 -33.32 5.17 -1.12
C MET A 242 -34.47 4.57 -1.95
N GLY A 243 -35.55 4.14 -1.32
CA GLY A 243 -36.76 3.62 -1.99
C GLY A 243 -36.75 2.10 -2.25
N GLY A 244 -35.86 1.37 -1.58
CA GLY A 244 -35.80 -0.09 -1.64
C GLY A 244 -34.64 -0.67 -2.47
N LYS A 245 -34.50 -1.99 -2.40
CA LYS A 245 -33.41 -2.76 -3.03
C LYS A 245 -33.37 -2.55 -4.54
N GLU A 246 -34.50 -2.53 -5.21
CA GLU A 246 -34.64 -2.38 -6.66
C GLU A 246 -34.10 -1.03 -7.15
N ASN A 247 -34.36 0.05 -6.41
CA ASN A 247 -33.86 1.38 -6.75
C ASN A 247 -32.36 1.48 -6.61
N VAL A 248 -31.80 0.92 -5.53
CA VAL A 248 -30.33 0.90 -5.29
C VAL A 248 -29.65 0.04 -6.35
N PHE A 249 -30.25 -1.09 -6.73
CA PHE A 249 -29.74 -1.95 -7.80
C PHE A 249 -29.71 -1.23 -9.15
N ALA A 250 -30.81 -0.55 -9.52
CA ALA A 250 -30.85 0.25 -10.75
C ALA A 250 -29.82 1.39 -10.73
N ALA A 251 -29.61 2.02 -9.58
CA ALA A 251 -28.57 3.03 -9.41
C ALA A 251 -27.16 2.44 -9.59
N ALA A 252 -26.89 1.24 -9.05
CA ALA A 252 -25.60 0.55 -9.24
C ALA A 252 -25.35 0.22 -10.72
N GLN A 253 -26.37 -0.25 -11.45
CA GLN A 253 -26.27 -0.49 -12.88
C GLN A 253 -26.00 0.80 -13.68
N THR A 254 -26.64 1.89 -13.28
CA THR A 254 -26.42 3.20 -13.90
C THR A 254 -25.02 3.70 -13.64
N ALA A 255 -24.52 3.63 -12.39
CA ALA A 255 -23.17 4.00 -12.02
C ALA A 255 -22.11 3.20 -12.82
N LEU A 256 -22.32 1.87 -12.96
CA LEU A 256 -21.44 1.04 -13.79
C LEU A 256 -21.40 1.50 -15.25
N LYS A 257 -22.57 1.80 -15.83
CA LYS A 257 -22.70 2.29 -17.21
C LYS A 257 -22.03 3.65 -17.40
N ASP A 258 -22.20 4.54 -16.44
CA ASP A 258 -21.67 5.91 -16.47
C ASP A 258 -20.18 5.96 -16.07
N ARG A 259 -19.56 4.80 -15.79
CA ARG A 259 -18.17 4.64 -15.37
C ARG A 259 -17.84 5.24 -13.98
N ASP A 260 -18.86 5.47 -13.17
CA ASP A 260 -18.70 5.82 -11.75
C ASP A 260 -18.53 4.53 -10.92
N TYR A 261 -17.39 3.89 -11.13
CA TYR A 261 -17.13 2.55 -10.61
C TYR A 261 -17.06 2.52 -9.09
N GLN A 262 -16.47 3.55 -8.47
CA GLN A 262 -16.38 3.62 -7.01
C GLN A 262 -17.79 3.71 -6.39
N TRP A 263 -18.65 4.56 -6.90
CA TRP A 263 -20.04 4.64 -6.45
C TRP A 263 -20.80 3.34 -6.70
N CYS A 264 -20.56 2.70 -7.82
CA CYS A 264 -21.11 1.37 -8.11
C CYS A 264 -20.72 0.35 -7.02
N LEU A 265 -19.45 0.33 -6.61
CA LEU A 265 -18.96 -0.57 -5.54
C LEU A 265 -19.64 -0.29 -4.22
N GLU A 266 -19.80 0.97 -3.83
CA GLU A 266 -20.45 1.36 -2.57
C GLU A 266 -21.92 0.96 -2.55
N LEU A 267 -22.64 1.13 -3.67
CA LEU A 267 -24.03 0.66 -3.80
C LEU A 267 -24.14 -0.86 -3.74
N CYS A 268 -23.22 -1.59 -4.40
CA CYS A 268 -23.16 -3.04 -4.31
C CYS A 268 -22.90 -3.50 -2.87
N ASP A 269 -22.03 -2.82 -2.13
CA ASP A 269 -21.75 -3.15 -0.73
C ASP A 269 -22.96 -2.98 0.18
N LEU A 270 -23.77 -1.94 -0.03
CA LEU A 270 -25.06 -1.79 0.67
C LEU A 270 -26.00 -2.97 0.39
N LEU A 271 -26.11 -3.38 -0.87
CA LEU A 271 -26.99 -4.48 -1.28
C LEU A 271 -26.54 -5.83 -0.72
N ILE A 272 -25.24 -6.12 -0.76
CA ILE A 272 -24.64 -7.37 -0.25
C ILE A 272 -24.86 -7.53 1.26
N GLN A 273 -24.90 -6.42 2.03
CA GLN A 273 -25.22 -6.46 3.46
C GLN A 273 -26.67 -6.88 3.77
N ILE A 274 -27.56 -6.79 2.78
CA ILE A 274 -28.98 -7.15 2.96
C ILE A 274 -29.25 -8.54 2.41
N ASP A 275 -28.78 -8.81 1.21
CA ASP A 275 -29.02 -10.05 0.50
C ASP A 275 -27.94 -10.28 -0.56
N ILE A 276 -27.38 -11.47 -0.59
CA ILE A 276 -26.34 -11.84 -1.56
C ILE A 276 -27.03 -12.40 -2.81
N ASP A 277 -26.93 -11.67 -3.92
CA ASP A 277 -27.53 -12.01 -5.20
C ASP A 277 -26.45 -12.13 -6.29
N LYS A 278 -26.60 -13.11 -7.19
CA LYS A 278 -25.65 -13.37 -8.30
C LYS A 278 -25.36 -12.10 -9.09
N THR A 279 -26.40 -11.37 -9.48
CA THR A 279 -26.27 -10.20 -10.35
C THR A 279 -25.55 -9.04 -9.67
N ILE A 280 -25.77 -8.86 -8.36
CA ILE A 280 -25.04 -7.84 -7.57
C ILE A 280 -23.55 -8.18 -7.52
N LEU A 281 -23.21 -9.45 -7.30
CA LEU A 281 -21.82 -9.91 -7.29
C LEU A 281 -21.15 -9.72 -8.66
N GLU A 282 -21.88 -9.97 -9.76
CA GLU A 282 -21.40 -9.76 -11.14
C GLU A 282 -21.11 -8.28 -11.43
N ILE A 283 -22.02 -7.37 -11.03
CA ILE A 283 -21.83 -5.93 -11.16
C ILE A 283 -20.61 -5.50 -10.36
N LYS A 284 -20.50 -5.94 -9.11
CA LYS A 284 -19.36 -5.61 -8.26
C LYS A 284 -18.04 -6.11 -8.84
N ALA A 285 -17.98 -7.36 -9.32
CA ALA A 285 -16.77 -7.90 -9.95
C ALA A 285 -16.38 -7.09 -11.19
N THR A 286 -17.36 -6.74 -12.03
CA THR A 286 -17.12 -5.90 -13.23
C THR A 286 -16.59 -4.50 -12.85
N ALA A 287 -17.15 -3.86 -11.83
CA ALA A 287 -16.69 -2.55 -11.37
C ALA A 287 -15.26 -2.60 -10.83
N LEU A 288 -14.89 -3.66 -10.07
CA LEU A 288 -13.51 -3.90 -9.60
C LEU A 288 -12.54 -4.09 -10.77
N GLU A 289 -12.90 -4.89 -11.78
CA GLU A 289 -12.10 -5.08 -13.00
C GLU A 289 -11.87 -3.75 -13.72
N LYS A 290 -12.91 -2.91 -13.79
CA LYS A 290 -12.83 -1.61 -14.46
C LYS A 290 -12.01 -0.57 -13.71
N ILE A 291 -12.09 -0.51 -12.40
CA ILE A 291 -11.20 0.36 -11.58
C ILE A 291 -9.75 -0.06 -11.80
N ALA A 292 -9.46 -1.36 -11.80
CA ALA A 292 -8.12 -1.88 -11.99
C ALA A 292 -7.45 -1.42 -13.30
N GLU A 293 -8.23 -1.13 -14.35
CA GLU A 293 -7.71 -0.62 -15.63
C GLU A 293 -7.08 0.79 -15.50
N TYR A 294 -7.49 1.57 -14.50
CA TYR A 294 -7.03 2.95 -14.27
C TYR A 294 -6.16 3.09 -13.03
N GLU A 295 -6.09 2.04 -12.19
CA GLU A 295 -5.30 2.07 -10.96
C GLU A 295 -3.80 2.07 -11.27
N THR A 296 -3.12 3.12 -10.83
CA THR A 296 -1.68 3.32 -11.05
C THR A 296 -0.86 2.46 -10.10
N SER A 297 -1.28 2.36 -8.83
CA SER A 297 -0.60 1.51 -7.86
C SER A 297 -0.77 0.04 -8.21
N ALA A 298 0.35 -0.66 -8.39
CA ALA A 298 0.33 -2.11 -8.62
C ALA A 298 -0.36 -2.85 -7.47
N ASN A 299 -0.15 -2.42 -6.23
CA ASN A 299 -0.80 -2.99 -5.05
C ASN A 299 -2.32 -2.86 -5.10
N GLY A 300 -2.83 -1.68 -5.45
CA GLY A 300 -4.26 -1.42 -5.63
C GLY A 300 -4.83 -2.23 -6.77
N ARG A 301 -4.20 -2.17 -7.93
CA ARG A 301 -4.62 -2.90 -9.13
C ARG A 301 -4.72 -4.41 -8.89
N HIS A 302 -3.70 -5.01 -8.30
CA HIS A 302 -3.71 -6.44 -7.98
C HIS A 302 -4.83 -6.80 -7.00
N TYR A 303 -5.06 -5.95 -6.01
CA TYR A 303 -6.10 -6.17 -5.02
C TYR A 303 -7.49 -6.16 -5.65
N TYR A 304 -7.76 -5.19 -6.55
CA TYR A 304 -9.02 -5.13 -7.30
C TYR A 304 -9.22 -6.37 -8.17
N ILE A 305 -8.23 -6.76 -8.97
CA ILE A 305 -8.32 -7.92 -9.85
C ILE A 305 -8.49 -9.22 -9.04
N ALA A 306 -7.72 -9.40 -7.97
CA ALA A 306 -7.83 -10.58 -7.12
C ALA A 306 -9.22 -10.71 -6.49
N CYS A 307 -9.75 -9.62 -5.95
CA CYS A 307 -11.10 -9.59 -5.39
C CYS A 307 -12.18 -9.85 -6.45
N ALA A 308 -12.04 -9.33 -7.66
CA ALA A 308 -12.96 -9.60 -8.77
C ALA A 308 -12.96 -11.10 -9.13
N LYS A 309 -11.79 -11.72 -9.26
CA LYS A 309 -11.67 -13.17 -9.51
C LYS A 309 -12.29 -14.01 -8.39
N GLU A 310 -12.09 -13.63 -7.14
CA GLU A 310 -12.72 -14.32 -6.00
C GLU A 310 -14.25 -14.24 -6.08
N LEU A 311 -14.82 -13.08 -6.46
CA LEU A 311 -16.26 -12.94 -6.68
C LEU A 311 -16.74 -13.79 -7.85
N ARG A 312 -16.06 -13.82 -8.99
CA ARG A 312 -16.37 -14.69 -10.14
C ARG A 312 -16.35 -16.16 -9.74
N ASN A 313 -15.34 -16.59 -8.98
CA ASN A 313 -15.24 -17.95 -8.47
C ASN A 313 -16.37 -18.29 -7.49
N LYS A 314 -16.76 -17.34 -6.63
CA LYS A 314 -17.90 -17.51 -5.73
C LYS A 314 -19.20 -17.68 -6.51
N ILE A 315 -19.43 -16.84 -7.52
CA ILE A 315 -20.61 -16.92 -8.41
C ILE A 315 -20.70 -18.30 -9.05
N SER A 316 -19.61 -18.79 -9.64
CA SER A 316 -19.58 -20.11 -10.30
C SER A 316 -19.88 -21.27 -9.34
N LYS A 317 -19.49 -21.16 -8.08
CA LYS A 317 -19.70 -22.22 -7.07
C LYS A 317 -21.10 -22.18 -6.44
N GLU A 318 -21.57 -21.00 -6.09
CA GLU A 318 -22.81 -20.82 -5.31
C GLU A 318 -24.04 -20.65 -6.21
N PHE A 319 -23.85 -20.17 -7.45
CA PHE A 319 -24.89 -19.93 -8.43
C PHE A 319 -24.54 -20.57 -9.79
N PRO A 320 -24.33 -21.91 -9.85
CA PRO A 320 -24.00 -22.58 -11.11
C PRO A 320 -25.13 -22.33 -12.12
N ASP A 321 -24.74 -22.04 -13.36
CA ASP A 321 -25.73 -21.99 -14.43
C ASP A 321 -26.32 -23.39 -14.55
N ASN A 322 -27.62 -23.51 -14.33
CA ASN A 322 -28.33 -24.75 -14.63
C ASN A 322 -28.39 -24.84 -16.16
N ASP A 323 -27.35 -25.37 -16.76
CA ASP A 323 -27.45 -25.85 -18.14
C ASP A 323 -28.59 -26.88 -18.16
N VAL A 324 -29.70 -26.43 -18.66
CA VAL A 324 -30.78 -27.34 -19.02
C VAL A 324 -30.20 -28.26 -20.08
N VAL A 325 -29.77 -29.43 -19.65
CA VAL A 325 -29.51 -30.55 -20.58
C VAL A 325 -30.86 -30.84 -21.23
N LEU A 326 -31.06 -30.35 -22.42
CA LEU A 326 -32.11 -30.76 -23.35
C LEU A 326 -31.68 -32.05 -24.03
#